data_cdca8505029f69547efa93a9ffb99142
#
_entry.id   cdca8505029f69547efa93a9ffb99142
#
_cell.length_a   1.000
_cell.length_b   1.000
_cell.length_c   1.000
_cell.angle_alpha   90.00
_cell.angle_beta   90.00
_cell.angle_gamma   90.00
#
_symmetry.space_group_name_H-M   'P 1'
#
loop_
_entity.id
_entity.type
_entity.pdbx_description
1 polymer ?
#
loop_
_entity_poly.entity_id
_entity_poly.type
_entity_poly.pdbx_seq_one_letter_code
_entity_poly.pdbx_strand_id
1 'polypeptide(L)'
;MPLLLVAAACGCSSPSGTEQTAPPAAVKPTRSGRLEAATLLNRVTVADLNRAVHAAGSRTPTLTPLYEVANYRLSYLTTDGQGKEIVASGLVSVPVKMAGAKSPLLSYQHATIYKDAQAPSNNPTAAEPPVIVASLGYIVIAADYVGYGVSKGTPHPYLLSAPSAAAVVDLLTAATTWRRGNSVADNGQLFLTGYSEGGYVTVAAHRAIQAAGSTHLTSLAAVVPGAGPYDAGVTLDELLRRVRIEHPLLGALIDPGLLRHVGSSLRRAVRDALLKQLVPADADVVFDATLIDNYLADDDAAIERQSNVHDWAPAVPARFFHGRDDGTVPYVSATRTLQAMLARGASDISLTDCVALPSSHKGCVPQFLAFMLDEFAARAQDL
;
A
#
# COMPACT_ATOMS: atom_id res chain seq x y z
N MET A 1 19.10 88.02 -8.21
CA MET A 1 17.85 88.78 -8.52
C MET A 1 17.23 88.13 -9.76
N PRO A 2 15.94 88.10 -9.86
CA PRO A 2 14.84 87.65 -8.98
C PRO A 2 14.10 86.47 -9.62
N LEU A 3 13.09 85.84 -9.24
CA LEU A 3 11.85 86.11 -8.48
C LEU A 3 11.10 84.79 -8.23
N LEU A 4 10.43 84.73 -7.13
CA LEU A 4 9.44 83.77 -6.75
C LEU A 4 8.30 83.56 -7.76
N LEU A 5 7.72 82.40 -7.80
CA LEU A 5 6.26 82.24 -7.82
C LEU A 5 5.84 80.90 -7.19
N VAL A 6 5.00 81.04 -6.16
CA VAL A 6 4.28 80.02 -5.44
C VAL A 6 3.04 79.60 -6.24
N ALA A 7 2.80 78.31 -6.42
CA ALA A 7 1.46 77.88 -6.79
C ALA A 7 1.11 76.69 -5.91
N ALA A 8 0.11 76.87 -5.05
CA ALA A 8 -0.55 75.84 -4.28
C ALA A 8 -1.45 75.03 -5.20
N ALA A 9 -1.35 73.73 -5.09
CA ALA A 9 -2.33 72.81 -5.67
C ALA A 9 -2.82 71.85 -4.60
N CYS A 10 -4.12 71.84 -4.43
CA CYS A 10 -4.90 71.04 -3.48
C CYS A 10 -4.60 69.52 -3.59
N GLY A 11 -4.37 68.94 -2.44
CA GLY A 11 -4.36 67.47 -2.32
C GLY A 11 -5.76 66.87 -2.39
N CYS A 12 -5.98 65.96 -3.34
CA CYS A 12 -7.07 65.00 -3.25
C CYS A 12 -6.51 63.72 -2.66
N SER A 13 -6.84 63.45 -1.40
CA SER A 13 -6.59 62.18 -0.74
C SER A 13 -7.56 61.14 -1.31
N SER A 14 -7.05 60.14 -2.04
CA SER A 14 -7.78 58.94 -2.38
C SER A 14 -7.86 58.06 -1.15
N PRO A 15 -9.01 57.44 -0.82
CA PRO A 15 -9.09 56.48 0.28
C PRO A 15 -8.37 55.20 -0.12
N SER A 16 -7.39 54.82 0.68
CA SER A 16 -6.77 53.49 0.63
C SER A 16 -7.85 52.40 0.86
N GLY A 17 -8.22 51.71 -0.20
CA GLY A 17 -9.03 50.51 -0.12
C GLY A 17 -8.25 49.46 0.66
N THR A 18 -8.71 49.11 1.83
CA THR A 18 -8.30 47.90 2.53
C THR A 18 -8.75 46.69 1.66
N GLU A 19 -7.78 46.07 1.04
CA GLU A 19 -7.97 44.79 0.37
C GLU A 19 -8.41 43.77 1.43
N GLN A 20 -9.72 43.49 1.44
CA GLN A 20 -10.33 42.51 2.31
C GLN A 20 -9.92 41.14 1.78
N THR A 21 -8.84 40.56 2.35
CA THR A 21 -8.48 39.16 2.08
C THR A 21 -9.69 38.29 2.41
N ALA A 22 -10.21 37.64 1.39
CA ALA A 22 -11.28 36.66 1.55
C ALA A 22 -10.86 35.65 2.62
N PRO A 23 -11.75 35.24 3.54
CA PRO A 23 -11.43 34.20 4.52
C PRO A 23 -10.99 32.96 3.80
N PRO A 24 -9.98 32.21 4.32
CA PRO A 24 -9.55 30.97 3.72
C PRO A 24 -10.76 30.05 3.57
N ALA A 25 -10.93 29.47 2.39
CA ALA A 25 -12.03 28.54 2.09
C ALA A 25 -12.07 27.49 3.19
N ALA A 26 -13.22 27.32 3.83
CA ALA A 26 -13.41 26.30 4.87
C ALA A 26 -12.99 24.95 4.31
N VAL A 27 -11.94 24.35 4.87
CA VAL A 27 -11.51 23.00 4.52
C VAL A 27 -12.70 22.10 4.81
N LYS A 28 -13.33 21.54 3.77
CA LYS A 28 -14.39 20.56 3.95
C LYS A 28 -13.80 19.41 4.75
N PRO A 29 -14.46 18.96 5.83
CA PRO A 29 -13.97 17.81 6.58
C PRO A 29 -13.78 16.63 5.58
N THR A 30 -12.61 16.04 5.62
CA THR A 30 -12.30 14.88 4.78
C THR A 30 -13.27 13.77 5.14
N ARG A 31 -13.97 13.22 4.15
CA ARG A 31 -14.89 12.10 4.32
C ARG A 31 -14.16 10.76 4.23
N SER A 32 -12.84 10.81 4.07
CA SER A 32 -11.96 9.64 3.98
C SER A 32 -12.16 8.70 5.17
N GLY A 33 -12.24 7.40 4.90
CA GLY A 33 -12.49 6.38 5.90
C GLY A 33 -13.96 6.28 6.37
N ARG A 34 -14.89 7.04 5.77
CA ARG A 34 -16.31 6.88 6.09
C ARG A 34 -16.81 5.53 5.59
N LEU A 35 -17.39 4.74 6.49
CA LEU A 35 -18.09 3.50 6.16
C LEU A 35 -19.35 3.81 5.34
N GLU A 36 -19.50 3.18 4.18
CA GLU A 36 -20.69 3.32 3.32
C GLU A 36 -21.63 2.12 3.44
N ALA A 37 -21.07 0.90 3.47
CA ALA A 37 -21.84 -0.33 3.60
C ALA A 37 -21.00 -1.46 4.21
N ALA A 38 -21.68 -2.45 4.79
CA ALA A 38 -21.08 -3.70 5.25
C ALA A 38 -22.01 -4.87 4.92
N THR A 39 -21.45 -5.95 4.39
CA THR A 39 -22.20 -7.15 3.98
C THR A 39 -21.47 -8.40 4.42
N LEU A 40 -22.14 -9.32 5.12
CA LEU A 40 -21.62 -10.66 5.37
C LEU A 40 -21.54 -11.42 4.03
N LEU A 41 -20.36 -11.90 3.69
CA LEU A 41 -20.10 -12.65 2.46
C LEU A 41 -20.31 -14.15 2.68
N ASN A 42 -19.60 -14.70 3.67
CA ASN A 42 -19.66 -16.12 4.01
C ASN A 42 -19.14 -16.38 5.44
N ARG A 43 -19.23 -17.64 5.84
CA ARG A 43 -18.51 -18.21 6.97
C ARG A 43 -17.70 -19.39 6.51
N VAL A 44 -16.46 -19.49 6.98
CA VAL A 44 -15.53 -20.57 6.65
C VAL A 44 -15.25 -21.39 7.89
N THR A 45 -15.59 -22.68 7.84
CA THR A 45 -15.47 -23.57 9.00
C THR A 45 -14.01 -23.97 9.26
N VAL A 46 -13.68 -24.36 10.49
CA VAL A 46 -12.35 -24.93 10.83
C VAL A 46 -12.02 -26.16 9.97
N ALA A 47 -13.02 -26.96 9.61
CA ALA A 47 -12.83 -28.12 8.74
C ALA A 47 -12.41 -27.71 7.32
N ASP A 48 -13.02 -26.65 6.76
CA ASP A 48 -12.65 -26.13 5.43
C ASP A 48 -11.23 -25.56 5.44
N LEU A 49 -10.89 -24.81 6.50
CA LEU A 49 -9.56 -24.23 6.71
C LEU A 49 -8.49 -25.33 6.82
N ASN A 50 -8.72 -26.36 7.61
CA ASN A 50 -7.79 -27.50 7.71
C ASN A 50 -7.59 -28.19 6.37
N ARG A 51 -8.67 -28.42 5.58
CA ARG A 51 -8.53 -28.98 4.23
C ARG A 51 -7.68 -28.09 3.31
N ALA A 52 -7.88 -26.77 3.36
CA ALA A 52 -7.12 -25.84 2.55
C ALA A 52 -5.64 -25.78 2.94
N VAL A 53 -5.32 -25.75 4.24
CA VAL A 53 -3.93 -25.80 4.74
C VAL A 53 -3.25 -27.11 4.33
N HIS A 54 -3.92 -28.25 4.49
CA HIS A 54 -3.38 -29.55 4.02
C HIS A 54 -3.13 -29.56 2.50
N ALA A 55 -4.05 -29.03 1.71
CA ALA A 55 -3.90 -28.96 0.26
C ALA A 55 -2.78 -28.02 -0.20
N ALA A 56 -2.46 -26.99 0.58
CA ALA A 56 -1.35 -26.08 0.32
C ALA A 56 0.01 -26.77 0.52
N GLY A 57 0.13 -27.73 1.45
CA GLY A 57 1.37 -28.45 1.74
C GLY A 57 2.52 -27.52 2.10
N SER A 58 3.70 -27.72 1.48
CA SER A 58 4.89 -26.88 1.73
C SER A 58 4.80 -25.43 1.22
N ARG A 59 3.71 -25.05 0.55
CA ARG A 59 3.49 -23.67 0.09
C ARG A 59 3.06 -22.72 1.21
N THR A 60 2.71 -23.26 2.38
CA THR A 60 2.38 -22.50 3.58
C THR A 60 3.14 -23.08 4.77
N PRO A 61 3.43 -22.29 5.82
CA PRO A 61 3.92 -22.84 7.08
C PRO A 61 2.89 -23.82 7.67
N THR A 62 3.34 -24.67 8.60
CA THR A 62 2.42 -25.54 9.36
C THR A 62 1.53 -24.68 10.24
N LEU A 63 0.23 -24.66 9.95
CA LEU A 63 -0.76 -23.85 10.67
C LEU A 63 -1.86 -24.76 11.24
N THR A 64 -2.38 -24.38 12.39
CA THR A 64 -3.52 -25.05 13.00
C THR A 64 -4.65 -24.03 13.16
N PRO A 65 -5.63 -24.00 12.23
CA PRO A 65 -6.82 -23.18 12.37
C PRO A 65 -7.57 -23.48 13.67
N LEU A 66 -7.85 -22.44 14.47
CA LEU A 66 -8.50 -22.55 15.77
C LEU A 66 -9.97 -22.11 15.69
N TYR A 67 -10.29 -21.14 14.87
CA TYR A 67 -11.61 -20.51 14.82
C TYR A 67 -12.25 -20.61 13.44
N GLU A 68 -13.59 -20.78 13.42
CA GLU A 68 -14.41 -20.43 12.25
C GLU A 68 -14.22 -18.95 11.96
N VAL A 69 -14.30 -18.54 10.70
CA VAL A 69 -14.11 -17.16 10.25
C VAL A 69 -15.36 -16.64 9.57
N ALA A 70 -15.88 -15.51 10.03
CA ALA A 70 -16.93 -14.75 9.37
C ALA A 70 -16.30 -13.63 8.53
N ASN A 71 -16.60 -13.62 7.23
CA ASN A 71 -16.03 -12.70 6.27
C ASN A 71 -17.04 -11.63 5.83
N TYR A 72 -16.65 -10.36 5.92
CA TYR A 72 -17.48 -9.21 5.58
C TYR A 72 -16.80 -8.37 4.51
N ARG A 73 -17.56 -7.91 3.52
CA ARG A 73 -17.15 -6.80 2.65
C ARG A 73 -17.56 -5.49 3.28
N LEU A 74 -16.62 -4.56 3.44
CA LEU A 74 -16.89 -3.18 3.75
C LEU A 74 -16.68 -2.32 2.50
N SER A 75 -17.58 -1.35 2.28
CA SER A 75 -17.38 -0.27 1.30
C SER A 75 -17.13 1.02 2.06
N TYR A 76 -16.19 1.83 1.60
CA TYR A 76 -15.73 3.03 2.30
C TYR A 76 -15.23 4.10 1.34
N LEU A 77 -15.22 5.36 1.80
CA LEU A 77 -14.67 6.46 1.03
C LEU A 77 -13.14 6.52 1.17
N THR A 78 -12.46 6.68 0.03
CA THR A 78 -11.02 6.89 -0.07
C THR A 78 -10.70 7.79 -1.25
N THR A 79 -9.44 7.85 -1.72
CA THR A 79 -9.02 8.62 -2.88
C THR A 79 -8.40 7.73 -3.96
N ASP A 80 -8.66 8.07 -5.24
CA ASP A 80 -8.04 7.43 -6.39
C ASP A 80 -6.62 7.96 -6.69
N GLY A 81 -6.01 7.46 -7.76
CA GLY A 81 -4.68 7.88 -8.22
C GLY A 81 -4.53 9.36 -8.56
N GLN A 82 -5.64 10.07 -8.79
CA GLN A 82 -5.71 11.50 -9.07
C GLN A 82 -6.11 12.32 -7.84
N GLY A 83 -6.23 11.68 -6.66
CA GLY A 83 -6.64 12.35 -5.43
C GLY A 83 -8.14 12.65 -5.35
N LYS A 84 -8.96 12.09 -6.24
CA LYS A 84 -10.42 12.27 -6.25
C LYS A 84 -11.06 11.27 -5.29
N GLU A 85 -12.09 11.72 -4.54
CA GLU A 85 -12.88 10.87 -3.66
C GLU A 85 -13.58 9.77 -4.47
N ILE A 86 -13.45 8.52 -4.01
CA ILE A 86 -14.05 7.33 -4.60
C ILE A 86 -14.53 6.37 -3.49
N VAL A 87 -15.51 5.53 -3.80
CA VAL A 87 -15.89 4.40 -2.96
C VAL A 87 -15.01 3.21 -3.34
N ALA A 88 -14.30 2.65 -2.35
CA ALA A 88 -13.55 1.40 -2.47
C ALA A 88 -14.14 0.32 -1.56
N SER A 89 -13.64 -0.90 -1.66
CA SER A 89 -14.03 -2.01 -0.79
C SER A 89 -12.82 -2.75 -0.22
N GLY A 90 -13.11 -3.59 0.79
CA GLY A 90 -12.15 -4.48 1.38
C GLY A 90 -12.81 -5.56 2.22
N LEU A 91 -12.03 -6.54 2.57
CA LEU A 91 -12.41 -7.69 3.39
C LEU A 91 -12.14 -7.41 4.87
N VAL A 92 -13.08 -7.77 5.73
CA VAL A 92 -12.84 -7.93 7.17
C VAL A 92 -13.18 -9.37 7.54
N SER A 93 -12.17 -10.13 7.94
CA SER A 93 -12.27 -11.52 8.39
C SER A 93 -12.21 -11.57 9.91
N VAL A 94 -13.26 -12.06 10.55
CA VAL A 94 -13.43 -12.05 12.01
C VAL A 94 -13.44 -13.47 12.53
N PRO A 95 -12.54 -13.86 13.46
CA PRO A 95 -12.59 -15.16 14.13
C PRO A 95 -13.84 -15.24 15.00
N VAL A 96 -14.57 -16.34 14.90
CA VAL A 96 -15.78 -16.58 15.72
C VAL A 96 -15.33 -17.10 17.09
N LYS A 97 -15.20 -16.19 18.03
CA LYS A 97 -14.82 -16.47 19.43
C LYS A 97 -16.04 -16.35 20.35
N MET A 98 -15.87 -16.72 21.61
CA MET A 98 -16.91 -16.51 22.64
C MET A 98 -17.27 -15.03 22.78
N ALA A 99 -18.50 -14.74 23.17
CA ALA A 99 -18.97 -13.38 23.39
C ALA A 99 -18.06 -12.61 24.36
N GLY A 100 -17.68 -11.40 23.98
CA GLY A 100 -16.78 -10.52 24.76
C GLY A 100 -15.27 -10.82 24.60
N ALA A 101 -14.88 -11.88 23.92
CA ALA A 101 -13.48 -12.11 23.59
C ALA A 101 -12.95 -11.03 22.66
N LYS A 102 -11.68 -10.68 22.85
CA LYS A 102 -10.98 -9.69 22.04
C LYS A 102 -10.04 -10.37 21.03
N SER A 103 -9.56 -9.61 20.07
CA SER A 103 -8.56 -10.04 19.11
C SER A 103 -7.64 -8.89 18.71
N PRO A 104 -6.37 -9.14 18.41
CA PRO A 104 -5.52 -8.14 17.76
C PRO A 104 -6.00 -7.90 16.32
N LEU A 105 -5.78 -6.69 15.81
CA LEU A 105 -6.03 -6.35 14.41
C LEU A 105 -4.79 -6.66 13.57
N LEU A 106 -5.00 -7.21 12.38
CA LEU A 106 -3.95 -7.38 11.38
C LEU A 106 -4.43 -6.79 10.05
N SER A 107 -3.76 -5.76 9.58
CA SER A 107 -3.95 -5.21 8.24
C SER A 107 -3.06 -5.98 7.27
N TYR A 108 -3.70 -6.68 6.33
CA TYR A 108 -3.04 -7.48 5.32
C TYR A 108 -3.13 -6.81 3.95
N GLN A 109 -2.00 -6.57 3.32
CA GLN A 109 -1.89 -5.99 2.00
C GLN A 109 -1.53 -7.07 0.98
N HIS A 110 -2.44 -7.30 0.01
CA HIS A 110 -2.24 -8.33 -1.01
C HIS A 110 -1.16 -7.94 -2.02
N ALA A 111 -0.51 -8.94 -2.61
CA ALA A 111 0.42 -8.78 -3.71
C ALA A 111 -0.31 -8.41 -5.01
N THR A 112 0.44 -8.09 -6.07
CA THR A 112 -0.14 -7.76 -7.38
C THR A 112 -1.04 -8.89 -7.87
N ILE A 113 -2.28 -8.54 -8.18
CA ILE A 113 -3.29 -9.39 -8.80
C ILE A 113 -3.75 -8.72 -10.10
N TYR A 114 -4.15 -9.54 -11.07
CA TYR A 114 -4.52 -9.07 -12.40
C TYR A 114 -6.01 -9.22 -12.70
N LYS A 115 -6.75 -9.86 -11.80
CA LYS A 115 -8.19 -10.09 -11.94
C LYS A 115 -8.94 -9.60 -10.71
N ASP A 116 -10.00 -8.87 -10.95
CA ASP A 116 -10.90 -8.40 -9.90
C ASP A 116 -11.44 -9.53 -9.02
N ALA A 117 -11.66 -10.71 -9.61
CA ALA A 117 -12.09 -11.90 -8.87
C ALA A 117 -11.07 -12.39 -7.80
N GLN A 118 -9.82 -11.92 -7.85
CA GLN A 118 -8.77 -12.25 -6.89
C GLN A 118 -8.69 -11.26 -5.72
N ALA A 119 -9.45 -10.15 -5.78
CA ALA A 119 -9.46 -9.17 -4.70
C ALA A 119 -9.96 -9.79 -3.38
N PRO A 120 -9.43 -9.40 -2.23
CA PRO A 120 -9.75 -10.02 -0.94
C PRO A 120 -11.25 -10.17 -0.68
N SER A 121 -12.05 -9.13 -0.93
CA SER A 121 -13.48 -9.19 -0.68
C SER A 121 -14.28 -9.96 -1.75
N ASN A 122 -13.69 -10.22 -2.93
CA ASN A 122 -14.29 -11.04 -3.98
C ASN A 122 -13.95 -12.54 -3.83
N ASN A 123 -12.88 -12.88 -3.09
CA ASN A 123 -12.38 -14.24 -2.93
C ASN A 123 -12.14 -14.63 -1.45
N PRO A 124 -13.11 -14.50 -0.54
CA PRO A 124 -12.92 -14.82 0.88
C PRO A 124 -13.03 -16.36 1.13
N THR A 125 -12.13 -17.14 0.52
CA THR A 125 -12.12 -18.60 0.63
C THR A 125 -11.15 -19.10 1.70
N ALA A 126 -11.28 -20.36 2.10
CA ALA A 126 -10.42 -20.99 3.11
C ALA A 126 -8.93 -21.04 2.72
N ALA A 127 -8.59 -20.87 1.44
CA ALA A 127 -7.22 -20.91 0.96
C ALA A 127 -6.52 -19.54 0.98
N GLU A 128 -7.28 -18.46 1.19
CA GLU A 128 -6.74 -17.10 1.14
C GLU A 128 -6.06 -16.69 2.44
N PRO A 129 -4.87 -16.05 2.37
CA PRO A 129 -4.11 -15.67 3.56
C PRO A 129 -4.90 -14.86 4.60
N PRO A 130 -5.74 -13.86 4.26
CA PRO A 130 -6.54 -13.12 5.24
C PRO A 130 -7.45 -14.03 6.06
N VAL A 131 -8.07 -15.03 5.42
CA VAL A 131 -9.02 -15.95 6.07
C VAL A 131 -8.28 -16.96 6.93
N ILE A 132 -7.15 -17.49 6.43
CA ILE A 132 -6.30 -18.41 7.21
C ILE A 132 -5.78 -17.71 8.47
N VAL A 133 -5.22 -16.50 8.33
CA VAL A 133 -4.65 -15.75 9.48
C VAL A 133 -5.76 -15.37 10.47
N ALA A 134 -6.96 -15.04 10.01
CA ALA A 134 -8.09 -14.78 10.91
C ALA A 134 -8.45 -16.02 11.75
N SER A 135 -8.32 -17.22 11.19
CA SER A 135 -8.57 -18.47 11.95
C SER A 135 -7.59 -18.71 13.10
N LEU A 136 -6.46 -18.00 13.12
CA LEU A 136 -5.48 -18.04 14.21
C LEU A 136 -5.80 -17.06 15.35
N GLY A 137 -6.88 -16.29 15.24
CA GLY A 137 -7.36 -15.40 16.30
C GLY A 137 -7.27 -13.91 16.00
N TYR A 138 -6.73 -13.48 14.86
CA TYR A 138 -6.67 -12.08 14.43
C TYR A 138 -7.99 -11.63 13.79
N ILE A 139 -8.40 -10.36 13.99
CA ILE A 139 -9.33 -9.70 13.08
C ILE A 139 -8.49 -9.19 11.93
N VAL A 140 -8.66 -9.76 10.73
CA VAL A 140 -7.87 -9.39 9.55
C VAL A 140 -8.64 -8.41 8.68
N ILE A 141 -7.98 -7.33 8.29
CA ILE A 141 -8.52 -6.24 7.46
C ILE A 141 -7.65 -6.14 6.21
N ALA A 142 -8.24 -6.40 5.03
CA ALA A 142 -7.52 -6.43 3.76
C ALA A 142 -8.24 -5.56 2.73
N ALA A 143 -7.61 -4.45 2.30
CA ALA A 143 -8.15 -3.60 1.24
C ALA A 143 -8.11 -4.32 -0.10
N ASP A 144 -9.16 -4.17 -0.91
CA ASP A 144 -9.15 -4.63 -2.31
C ASP A 144 -8.25 -3.74 -3.19
N TYR A 145 -7.90 -2.55 -2.71
CA TYR A 145 -7.32 -1.40 -3.39
C TYR A 145 -8.28 -0.75 -4.41
N VAL A 146 -7.99 0.49 -4.78
CA VAL A 146 -8.69 1.18 -5.87
C VAL A 146 -8.42 0.45 -7.19
N GLY A 147 -9.45 0.27 -8.00
CA GLY A 147 -9.39 -0.50 -9.24
C GLY A 147 -9.98 -1.90 -9.14
N TYR A 148 -10.21 -2.36 -7.89
CA TYR A 148 -10.81 -3.66 -7.59
C TYR A 148 -12.10 -3.53 -6.79
N GLY A 149 -12.85 -4.63 -6.69
CA GLY A 149 -14.09 -4.69 -5.93
C GLY A 149 -15.11 -3.65 -6.41
N VAL A 150 -15.63 -2.83 -5.49
CA VAL A 150 -16.64 -1.80 -5.85
C VAL A 150 -16.07 -0.65 -6.66
N SER A 151 -14.76 -0.47 -6.73
CA SER A 151 -14.08 0.54 -7.55
C SER A 151 -13.55 -0.02 -8.88
N LYS A 152 -13.95 -1.24 -9.27
CA LYS A 152 -13.57 -1.84 -10.56
C LYS A 152 -13.86 -0.88 -11.72
N GLY A 153 -12.92 -0.82 -12.67
CA GLY A 153 -12.97 0.08 -13.82
C GLY A 153 -12.28 1.42 -13.61
N THR A 154 -11.93 1.78 -12.35
CA THR A 154 -11.00 2.88 -12.09
C THR A 154 -9.56 2.33 -12.25
N PRO A 155 -8.62 3.09 -12.84
CA PRO A 155 -7.23 2.64 -12.89
C PRO A 155 -6.67 2.38 -11.48
N HIS A 156 -6.07 1.20 -11.27
CA HIS A 156 -5.38 0.85 -10.05
C HIS A 156 -4.10 1.67 -9.91
N PRO A 157 -3.92 2.47 -8.83
CA PRO A 157 -2.79 3.36 -8.66
C PRO A 157 -1.52 2.61 -8.24
N TYR A 158 -1.07 1.70 -9.12
CA TYR A 158 0.05 0.79 -8.87
C TYR A 158 1.33 1.54 -8.48
N LEU A 159 1.85 1.24 -7.30
CA LEU A 159 3.06 1.85 -6.72
C LEU A 159 3.00 3.39 -6.65
N LEU A 160 1.81 3.96 -6.50
CA LEU A 160 1.62 5.36 -6.10
C LEU A 160 1.37 5.42 -4.59
N SER A 161 2.27 6.05 -3.85
CA SER A 161 2.34 5.93 -2.38
C SER A 161 1.12 6.50 -1.66
N ALA A 162 0.63 7.66 -2.07
CA ALA A 162 -0.50 8.32 -1.40
C ALA A 162 -1.82 7.56 -1.54
N PRO A 163 -2.32 7.19 -2.74
CA PRO A 163 -3.55 6.45 -2.88
C PRO A 163 -3.45 5.01 -2.36
N SER A 164 -2.28 4.35 -2.45
CA SER A 164 -2.06 3.04 -1.86
C SER A 164 -2.18 3.08 -0.33
N ALA A 165 -1.58 4.07 0.31
CA ALA A 165 -1.71 4.29 1.75
C ALA A 165 -3.15 4.64 2.14
N ALA A 166 -3.82 5.52 1.39
CA ALA A 166 -5.20 5.93 1.65
C ALA A 166 -6.15 4.72 1.64
N ALA A 167 -6.04 3.84 0.66
CA ALA A 167 -6.88 2.64 0.58
C ALA A 167 -6.83 1.80 1.86
N VAL A 168 -5.65 1.67 2.49
CA VAL A 168 -5.46 0.91 3.73
C VAL A 168 -5.92 1.68 4.95
N VAL A 169 -5.48 2.92 5.13
CA VAL A 169 -5.77 3.72 6.33
C VAL A 169 -7.26 4.06 6.44
N ASP A 170 -7.90 4.33 5.30
CA ASP A 170 -9.32 4.63 5.23
C ASP A 170 -10.16 3.38 5.53
N LEU A 171 -9.74 2.20 5.04
CA LEU A 171 -10.40 0.94 5.43
C LEU A 171 -10.25 0.64 6.92
N LEU A 172 -9.08 0.85 7.52
CA LEU A 172 -8.87 0.69 8.97
C LEU A 172 -9.84 1.58 9.77
N THR A 173 -10.05 2.81 9.30
CA THR A 173 -10.98 3.77 9.91
C THR A 173 -12.43 3.30 9.76
N ALA A 174 -12.83 2.87 8.56
CA ALA A 174 -14.16 2.31 8.30
C ALA A 174 -14.42 1.03 9.12
N ALA A 175 -13.42 0.13 9.17
CA ALA A 175 -13.49 -1.09 9.97
C ALA A 175 -13.62 -0.80 11.47
N THR A 176 -12.97 0.25 11.98
CA THR A 176 -13.14 0.68 13.37
C THR A 176 -14.59 1.10 13.65
N THR A 177 -15.20 1.87 12.75
CA THR A 177 -16.61 2.28 12.85
C THR A 177 -17.53 1.07 12.81
N TRP A 178 -17.32 0.16 11.85
CA TRP A 178 -18.12 -1.05 11.70
C TRP A 178 -18.01 -1.97 12.93
N ARG A 179 -16.79 -2.25 13.41
CA ARG A 179 -16.56 -3.14 14.56
C ARG A 179 -17.27 -2.63 15.82
N ARG A 180 -17.16 -1.33 16.11
CA ARG A 180 -17.84 -0.71 17.26
C ARG A 180 -19.37 -0.87 17.18
N GLY A 181 -19.94 -0.68 15.99
CA GLY A 181 -21.38 -0.85 15.75
C GLY A 181 -21.87 -2.30 15.80
N ASN A 182 -20.98 -3.28 15.68
CA ASN A 182 -21.31 -4.71 15.65
C ASN A 182 -20.73 -5.50 16.85
N SER A 183 -20.25 -4.81 17.88
CA SER A 183 -19.67 -5.41 19.09
C SER A 183 -18.51 -6.39 18.82
N VAL A 184 -17.73 -6.14 17.74
CA VAL A 184 -16.51 -6.88 17.42
C VAL A 184 -15.34 -6.20 18.12
N ALA A 185 -14.93 -6.76 19.26
CA ALA A 185 -13.95 -6.16 20.15
C ALA A 185 -12.51 -6.47 19.68
N ASP A 186 -11.68 -5.42 19.59
CA ASP A 186 -10.21 -5.57 19.50
C ASP A 186 -9.55 -5.39 20.87
N ASN A 187 -8.28 -5.79 20.97
CA ASN A 187 -7.47 -5.63 22.18
C ASN A 187 -6.57 -4.38 22.15
N GLY A 188 -6.70 -3.52 21.15
CA GLY A 188 -5.90 -2.31 20.99
C GLY A 188 -4.57 -2.51 20.25
N GLN A 189 -4.25 -3.73 19.81
CA GLN A 189 -3.04 -4.01 19.01
C GLN A 189 -3.39 -4.01 17.52
N LEU A 190 -2.52 -3.39 16.71
CA LEU A 190 -2.56 -3.39 15.24
C LEU A 190 -1.22 -3.89 14.71
N PHE A 191 -1.27 -4.75 13.71
CA PHE A 191 -0.14 -5.22 12.93
C PHE A 191 -0.35 -4.94 11.45
N LEU A 192 0.71 -4.60 10.71
CA LEU A 192 0.67 -4.40 9.26
C LEU A 192 1.60 -5.37 8.56
N THR A 193 1.15 -5.97 7.47
CA THR A 193 1.96 -6.89 6.66
C THR A 193 1.50 -6.98 5.22
N GLY A 194 2.40 -7.38 4.34
CA GLY A 194 2.13 -7.68 2.94
C GLY A 194 3.40 -8.07 2.22
N TYR A 195 3.27 -8.71 1.06
CA TYR A 195 4.37 -9.20 0.24
C TYR A 195 4.34 -8.57 -1.14
N SER A 196 5.50 -8.34 -1.76
CA SER A 196 5.61 -7.75 -3.10
C SER A 196 4.98 -6.35 -3.14
N GLU A 197 4.02 -6.08 -4.02
CA GLU A 197 3.22 -4.84 -3.96
C GLU A 197 2.62 -4.64 -2.57
N GLY A 198 2.11 -5.69 -1.91
CA GLY A 198 1.59 -5.60 -0.54
C GLY A 198 2.64 -5.17 0.47
N GLY A 199 3.90 -5.57 0.29
CA GLY A 199 5.03 -5.07 1.08
C GLY A 199 5.23 -3.56 0.92
N TYR A 200 5.19 -3.09 -0.32
CA TYR A 200 5.24 -1.66 -0.65
C TYR A 200 4.07 -0.88 -0.01
N VAL A 201 2.84 -1.37 -0.19
CA VAL A 201 1.63 -0.74 0.37
C VAL A 201 1.68 -0.73 1.90
N THR A 202 2.23 -1.78 2.54
CA THR A 202 2.46 -1.85 3.98
C THR A 202 3.35 -0.69 4.46
N VAL A 203 4.46 -0.43 3.78
CA VAL A 203 5.38 0.68 4.15
C VAL A 203 4.74 2.03 3.85
N ALA A 204 4.02 2.17 2.73
CA ALA A 204 3.27 3.38 2.40
C ALA A 204 2.22 3.73 3.47
N ALA A 205 1.42 2.73 3.90
CA ALA A 205 0.42 2.89 4.96
C ALA A 205 1.06 3.24 6.30
N HIS A 206 2.14 2.56 6.69
CA HIS A 206 2.88 2.85 7.93
C HIS A 206 3.39 4.30 7.93
N ARG A 207 4.06 4.74 6.84
CA ARG A 207 4.53 6.12 6.69
C ARG A 207 3.39 7.13 6.82
N ALA A 208 2.26 6.88 6.17
CA ALA A 208 1.10 7.76 6.22
C ALA A 208 0.47 7.83 7.62
N ILE A 209 0.32 6.69 8.30
CA ILE A 209 -0.18 6.60 9.69
C ILE A 209 0.70 7.45 10.62
N GLN A 210 2.03 7.32 10.50
CA GLN A 210 2.97 8.06 11.34
C GLN A 210 2.98 9.55 10.99
N ALA A 211 3.06 9.90 9.72
CA ALA A 211 3.12 11.31 9.27
C ALA A 211 1.86 12.10 9.65
N ALA A 212 0.70 11.45 9.64
CA ALA A 212 -0.57 12.07 10.04
C ALA A 212 -0.78 12.12 11.56
N GLY A 213 0.08 11.51 12.38
CA GLY A 213 -0.18 11.32 13.82
C GLY A 213 -1.50 10.60 14.08
N SER A 214 -1.85 9.66 13.20
CA SER A 214 -3.12 8.94 13.23
C SER A 214 -3.30 8.17 14.56
N THR A 215 -4.54 8.04 15.00
CA THR A 215 -4.88 7.19 16.17
C THR A 215 -4.49 5.73 15.97
N HIS A 216 -4.33 5.27 14.72
CA HIS A 216 -3.81 3.93 14.42
C HIS A 216 -2.34 3.76 14.86
N LEU A 217 -1.56 4.85 14.93
CA LEU A 217 -0.16 4.78 15.36
C LEU A 217 -0.03 4.29 16.82
N THR A 218 -0.91 4.72 17.70
CA THR A 218 -0.88 4.32 19.12
C THR A 218 -1.17 2.83 19.33
N SER A 219 -1.85 2.22 18.39
CA SER A 219 -2.18 0.78 18.38
C SER A 219 -1.16 -0.06 17.60
N LEU A 220 -0.31 0.57 16.78
CA LEU A 220 0.60 -0.14 15.88
C LEU A 220 1.75 -0.78 16.65
N ALA A 221 1.73 -2.11 16.75
CA ALA A 221 2.67 -2.90 17.53
C ALA A 221 3.90 -3.35 16.73
N ALA A 222 3.72 -3.70 15.46
CA ALA A 222 4.81 -4.07 14.56
C ALA A 222 4.36 -4.03 13.08
N VAL A 223 5.35 -3.91 12.18
CA VAL A 223 5.16 -3.90 10.73
C VAL A 223 6.13 -4.90 10.10
N VAL A 224 5.60 -5.82 9.28
CA VAL A 224 6.39 -6.87 8.62
C VAL A 224 6.16 -6.82 7.11
N PRO A 225 6.92 -6.00 6.36
CA PRO A 225 6.83 -5.93 4.91
C PRO A 225 7.80 -6.93 4.25
N GLY A 226 7.33 -7.68 3.24
CA GLY A 226 8.13 -8.65 2.48
C GLY A 226 8.34 -8.23 1.03
N ALA A 227 9.58 -8.29 0.54
CA ALA A 227 10.00 -8.22 -0.86
C ALA A 227 9.30 -7.12 -1.68
N GLY A 228 9.12 -5.93 -1.11
CA GLY A 228 8.46 -4.80 -1.76
C GLY A 228 9.40 -3.89 -2.54
N PRO A 229 8.92 -3.25 -3.63
CA PRO A 229 9.65 -2.24 -4.38
C PRO A 229 9.61 -0.87 -3.67
N TYR A 230 10.17 -0.77 -2.47
CA TYR A 230 10.09 0.40 -1.58
C TYR A 230 10.78 1.65 -2.15
N ASP A 231 11.89 1.44 -2.88
CA ASP A 231 12.57 2.39 -3.74
C ASP A 231 12.23 2.02 -5.19
N ALA A 232 11.17 2.60 -5.72
CA ALA A 232 10.63 2.27 -7.03
C ALA A 232 11.61 2.65 -8.15
N GLY A 233 12.32 3.77 -8.02
CA GLY A 233 13.33 4.21 -8.97
C GLY A 233 14.46 3.18 -9.12
N VAL A 234 15.10 2.84 -8.01
CA VAL A 234 16.18 1.83 -8.00
C VAL A 234 15.70 0.45 -8.43
N THR A 235 14.45 0.11 -8.11
CA THR A 235 13.86 -1.15 -8.60
C THR A 235 13.78 -1.18 -10.12
N LEU A 236 13.28 -0.11 -10.74
CA LEU A 236 13.19 -0.01 -12.20
C LEU A 236 14.56 0.05 -12.88
N ASP A 237 15.52 0.79 -12.31
CA ASP A 237 16.89 0.87 -12.80
C ASP A 237 17.57 -0.51 -12.85
N GLU A 238 17.43 -1.29 -11.77
CA GLU A 238 18.03 -2.62 -11.72
C GLU A 238 17.33 -3.59 -12.70
N LEU A 239 16.02 -3.49 -12.86
CA LEU A 239 15.30 -4.27 -13.87
C LEU A 239 15.72 -3.87 -15.28
N LEU A 240 15.87 -2.57 -15.59
CA LEU A 240 16.37 -2.11 -16.88
C LEU A 240 17.81 -2.55 -17.12
N ARG A 241 18.68 -2.52 -16.10
CA ARG A 241 20.04 -3.03 -16.18
C ARG A 241 20.08 -4.51 -16.60
N ARG A 242 19.20 -5.34 -16.03
CA ARG A 242 19.07 -6.75 -16.44
C ARG A 242 18.60 -6.89 -17.88
N VAL A 243 17.59 -6.12 -18.29
CA VAL A 243 17.12 -6.10 -19.69
C VAL A 243 18.23 -5.68 -20.65
N ARG A 244 19.06 -4.70 -20.29
CA ARG A 244 20.22 -4.29 -21.11
C ARG A 244 21.24 -5.40 -21.30
N ILE A 245 21.45 -6.24 -20.28
CA ILE A 245 22.39 -7.38 -20.37
C ILE A 245 21.81 -8.51 -21.22
N GLU A 246 20.56 -8.87 -20.99
CA GLU A 246 19.90 -10.00 -21.65
C GLU A 246 19.43 -9.66 -23.09
N HIS A 247 18.97 -8.43 -23.29
CA HIS A 247 18.39 -7.92 -24.53
C HIS A 247 18.87 -6.49 -24.84
N PRO A 248 20.14 -6.29 -25.28
CA PRO A 248 20.75 -4.96 -25.41
C PRO A 248 19.97 -3.98 -26.30
N LEU A 249 19.38 -4.46 -27.41
CA LEU A 249 18.59 -3.61 -28.31
C LEU A 249 17.28 -3.14 -27.65
N LEU A 250 16.60 -4.03 -26.93
CA LEU A 250 15.39 -3.66 -26.19
C LEU A 250 15.74 -2.68 -25.06
N GLY A 251 16.80 -2.97 -24.30
CA GLY A 251 17.27 -2.09 -23.23
C GLY A 251 17.61 -0.67 -23.72
N ALA A 252 18.14 -0.53 -24.93
CA ALA A 252 18.37 0.78 -25.55
C ALA A 252 17.06 1.49 -25.94
N LEU A 253 16.05 0.75 -26.41
CA LEU A 253 14.76 1.32 -26.81
C LEU A 253 13.94 1.86 -25.63
N ILE A 254 14.12 1.29 -24.44
CA ILE A 254 13.38 1.69 -23.21
C ILE A 254 14.26 2.49 -22.25
N ASP A 255 15.41 3.00 -22.71
CA ASP A 255 16.34 3.80 -21.92
C ASP A 255 15.76 5.18 -21.58
N PRO A 256 15.50 5.51 -20.29
CA PRO A 256 14.96 6.81 -19.90
C PRO A 256 15.83 7.98 -20.33
N GLY A 257 17.16 7.85 -20.21
CA GLY A 257 18.13 8.87 -20.61
C GLY A 257 18.04 9.24 -22.10
N LEU A 258 17.57 8.32 -22.96
CA LEU A 258 17.28 8.59 -24.37
C LEU A 258 15.82 9.06 -24.56
N LEU A 259 14.88 8.40 -23.88
CA LEU A 259 13.44 8.67 -24.05
C LEU A 259 13.02 10.05 -23.56
N ARG A 260 13.70 10.64 -22.58
CA ARG A 260 13.43 12.01 -22.13
C ARG A 260 13.58 13.06 -23.25
N HIS A 261 14.38 12.79 -24.28
CA HIS A 261 14.63 13.69 -25.40
C HIS A 261 13.64 13.50 -26.56
N VAL A 262 12.76 12.51 -26.50
CA VAL A 262 11.74 12.27 -27.56
C VAL A 262 10.37 12.82 -27.15
N GLY A 263 9.50 13.00 -28.17
CA GLY A 263 8.16 13.51 -27.95
C GLY A 263 7.29 12.57 -27.11
N SER A 264 6.32 13.13 -26.38
CA SER A 264 5.41 12.39 -25.50
C SER A 264 4.64 11.26 -26.20
N SER A 265 4.38 11.40 -27.51
CA SER A 265 3.67 10.36 -28.28
C SER A 265 4.50 9.09 -28.41
N LEU A 266 5.83 9.20 -28.63
CA LEU A 266 6.71 8.04 -28.71
C LEU A 266 6.89 7.40 -27.33
N ARG A 267 7.06 8.19 -26.24
CA ARG A 267 7.12 7.67 -24.89
C ARG A 267 5.85 6.88 -24.54
N ARG A 268 4.66 7.40 -24.87
CA ARG A 268 3.40 6.67 -24.68
C ARG A 268 3.35 5.35 -25.45
N ALA A 269 3.82 5.33 -26.69
CA ALA A 269 3.87 4.08 -27.46
C ALA A 269 4.81 3.04 -26.82
N VAL A 270 5.97 3.46 -26.28
CA VAL A 270 6.89 2.59 -25.52
C VAL A 270 6.23 2.10 -24.25
N ARG A 271 5.61 2.98 -23.46
CA ARG A 271 4.85 2.62 -22.26
C ARG A 271 3.78 1.55 -22.54
N ASP A 272 2.96 1.80 -23.57
CA ASP A 272 1.84 0.90 -23.91
C ASP A 272 2.37 -0.48 -24.35
N ALA A 273 3.50 -0.51 -25.07
CA ALA A 273 4.18 -1.75 -25.41
C ALA A 273 4.72 -2.50 -24.18
N LEU A 274 5.31 -1.77 -23.21
CA LEU A 274 5.78 -2.35 -21.96
C LEU A 274 4.63 -2.90 -21.13
N LEU A 275 3.55 -2.14 -20.94
CA LEU A 275 2.37 -2.60 -20.19
C LEU A 275 1.76 -3.85 -20.82
N LYS A 276 1.70 -3.92 -22.15
CA LYS A 276 1.21 -5.12 -22.87
C LYS A 276 2.09 -6.36 -22.64
N GLN A 277 3.37 -6.18 -22.33
CA GLN A 277 4.25 -7.31 -21.98
C GLN A 277 4.19 -7.69 -20.50
N LEU A 278 3.97 -6.72 -19.62
CA LEU A 278 3.99 -6.92 -18.17
C LEU A 278 2.64 -7.40 -17.63
N VAL A 279 1.54 -6.97 -18.23
CA VAL A 279 0.18 -7.31 -17.80
C VAL A 279 -0.33 -8.52 -18.60
N PRO A 280 -0.79 -9.59 -17.94
CA PRO A 280 -1.36 -10.75 -18.63
C PRO A 280 -2.51 -10.37 -19.55
N ALA A 281 -2.62 -11.05 -20.69
CA ALA A 281 -3.65 -10.75 -21.70
C ALA A 281 -5.10 -10.98 -21.23
N ASP A 282 -5.27 -11.79 -20.18
CA ASP A 282 -6.56 -12.09 -19.55
C ASP A 282 -6.83 -11.25 -18.28
N ALA A 283 -6.00 -10.23 -18.01
CA ALA A 283 -6.23 -9.27 -16.94
C ALA A 283 -7.53 -8.48 -17.22
N ASP A 284 -8.32 -8.25 -16.16
CA ASP A 284 -9.56 -7.45 -16.23
C ASP A 284 -9.50 -6.20 -15.34
N VAL A 285 -8.27 -5.82 -14.95
CA VAL A 285 -7.96 -4.63 -14.16
C VAL A 285 -7.05 -3.70 -14.98
N VAL A 286 -7.32 -2.41 -14.91
CA VAL A 286 -6.51 -1.38 -15.58
C VAL A 286 -5.51 -0.82 -14.57
N PHE A 287 -4.24 -0.82 -14.91
CA PHE A 287 -3.17 -0.24 -14.08
C PHE A 287 -2.92 1.22 -14.48
N ASP A 288 -2.77 2.10 -13.48
CA ASP A 288 -2.32 3.47 -13.69
C ASP A 288 -0.86 3.47 -14.20
N ALA A 289 -0.58 4.28 -15.18
CA ALA A 289 0.72 4.29 -15.83
C ALA A 289 1.69 5.36 -15.29
N THR A 290 1.30 6.12 -14.28
CA THR A 290 2.04 7.30 -13.79
C THR A 290 3.48 6.97 -13.42
N LEU A 291 3.74 5.87 -12.71
CA LEU A 291 5.11 5.46 -12.36
C LEU A 291 5.96 5.21 -13.62
N ILE A 292 5.41 4.48 -14.59
CA ILE A 292 6.14 4.17 -15.83
C ILE A 292 6.33 5.44 -16.67
N ASP A 293 5.33 6.31 -16.74
CA ASP A 293 5.43 7.59 -17.45
C ASP A 293 6.51 8.48 -16.85
N ASN A 294 6.58 8.60 -15.52
CA ASN A 294 7.64 9.33 -14.81
C ASN A 294 9.03 8.71 -15.09
N TYR A 295 9.14 7.39 -15.02
CA TYR A 295 10.39 6.69 -15.27
C TYR A 295 10.89 6.90 -16.71
N LEU A 296 10.04 6.72 -17.72
CA LEU A 296 10.40 6.94 -19.12
C LEU A 296 10.65 8.42 -19.45
N ALA A 297 10.20 9.34 -18.62
CA ALA A 297 10.51 10.77 -18.72
C ALA A 297 11.83 11.15 -18.02
N ASP A 298 12.48 10.22 -17.31
CA ASP A 298 13.66 10.46 -16.48
C ASP A 298 13.36 11.49 -15.36
N ASP A 299 12.13 11.44 -14.80
CA ASP A 299 11.68 12.34 -13.73
C ASP A 299 11.82 11.69 -12.35
N ASP A 300 13.07 11.58 -11.89
CA ASP A 300 13.40 11.02 -10.58
C ASP A 300 12.70 11.76 -9.44
N ALA A 301 12.53 13.08 -9.60
CA ALA A 301 11.87 13.89 -8.59
C ALA A 301 10.37 13.56 -8.46
N ALA A 302 9.70 13.22 -9.56
CA ALA A 302 8.31 12.73 -9.53
C ALA A 302 8.24 11.33 -8.92
N ILE A 303 9.17 10.43 -9.28
CA ILE A 303 9.24 9.07 -8.70
C ILE A 303 9.44 9.17 -7.19
N GLU A 304 10.37 10.00 -6.72
CA GLU A 304 10.64 10.19 -5.29
C GLU A 304 9.38 10.68 -4.55
N ARG A 305 8.68 11.65 -5.08
CA ARG A 305 7.50 12.23 -4.42
C ARG A 305 6.27 11.33 -4.45
N GLN A 306 6.05 10.60 -5.54
CA GLN A 306 4.78 9.91 -5.80
C GLN A 306 4.85 8.41 -5.52
N SER A 307 6.03 7.80 -5.70
CA SER A 307 6.18 6.35 -5.68
C SER A 307 7.11 5.84 -4.59
N ASN A 308 8.19 6.55 -4.24
CA ASN A 308 9.13 6.05 -3.24
C ASN A 308 8.56 6.13 -1.81
N VAL A 309 8.86 5.09 -1.02
CA VAL A 309 8.40 4.98 0.38
C VAL A 309 9.54 4.68 1.36
N HIS A 310 10.79 4.82 0.94
CA HIS A 310 11.97 4.30 1.63
C HIS A 310 12.63 5.29 2.59
N ASP A 311 12.57 6.62 2.37
CA ASP A 311 13.40 7.62 3.05
C ASP A 311 12.69 8.33 4.20
N TRP A 312 12.58 7.65 5.35
CA TRP A 312 12.00 8.15 6.60
C TRP A 312 12.39 7.25 7.78
N ALA A 313 12.12 7.67 9.05
CA ALA A 313 12.42 6.87 10.23
C ALA A 313 11.13 6.30 10.85
N PRO A 314 10.87 4.98 10.75
CA PRO A 314 9.81 4.30 11.49
C PRO A 314 9.95 4.48 13.01
N ALA A 315 8.86 4.84 13.68
CA ALA A 315 8.79 4.96 15.14
C ALA A 315 8.40 3.65 15.85
N VAL A 316 7.97 2.64 15.10
CA VAL A 316 7.59 1.32 15.62
C VAL A 316 8.43 0.23 14.96
N PRO A 317 8.54 -0.97 15.58
CA PRO A 317 9.31 -2.07 15.03
C PRO A 317 8.93 -2.38 13.57
N ALA A 318 9.92 -2.39 12.66
CA ALA A 318 9.74 -2.78 11.26
C ALA A 318 10.72 -3.91 10.89
N ARG A 319 10.19 -5.04 10.45
CA ARG A 319 10.92 -6.28 10.15
C ARG A 319 10.77 -6.61 8.67
N PHE A 320 11.74 -6.18 7.88
CA PHE A 320 11.77 -6.46 6.44
C PHE A 320 12.21 -7.90 6.19
N PHE A 321 11.70 -8.48 5.10
CA PHE A 321 12.08 -9.81 4.63
C PHE A 321 12.26 -9.81 3.11
N HIS A 322 13.37 -10.41 2.59
CA HIS A 322 13.60 -10.42 1.14
C HIS A 322 14.54 -11.56 0.73
N GLY A 323 14.38 -12.04 -0.51
CA GLY A 323 15.27 -13.02 -1.13
C GLY A 323 16.38 -12.35 -1.94
N ARG A 324 17.62 -12.84 -1.82
CA ARG A 324 18.78 -12.30 -2.55
C ARG A 324 18.73 -12.59 -4.05
N ASP A 325 18.10 -13.73 -4.44
CA ASP A 325 17.95 -14.14 -5.84
C ASP A 325 16.62 -13.66 -6.45
N ASP A 326 15.99 -12.65 -5.84
CA ASP A 326 14.72 -12.12 -6.31
C ASP A 326 14.89 -11.42 -7.68
N GLY A 327 14.33 -12.07 -8.71
CA GLY A 327 14.34 -11.56 -10.08
C GLY A 327 13.17 -10.62 -10.40
N THR A 328 12.15 -10.57 -9.54
CA THR A 328 10.95 -9.74 -9.74
C THR A 328 11.09 -8.38 -9.07
N VAL A 329 11.42 -8.39 -7.78
CA VAL A 329 11.76 -7.18 -7.02
C VAL A 329 13.21 -7.30 -6.58
N PRO A 330 14.12 -6.52 -7.14
CA PRO A 330 15.55 -6.62 -6.82
C PRO A 330 15.83 -6.38 -5.34
N TYR A 331 16.65 -7.24 -4.73
CA TYR A 331 17.05 -7.17 -3.33
C TYR A 331 17.60 -5.79 -2.89
N VAL A 332 18.19 -5.05 -3.84
CA VAL A 332 18.70 -3.69 -3.62
C VAL A 332 17.61 -2.72 -3.14
N SER A 333 16.36 -2.93 -3.51
CA SER A 333 15.24 -2.11 -3.00
C SER A 333 15.14 -2.18 -1.47
N ALA A 334 15.22 -3.38 -0.89
CA ALA A 334 15.17 -3.56 0.56
C ALA A 334 16.44 -3.04 1.27
N THR A 335 17.63 -3.29 0.71
CA THR A 335 18.89 -2.84 1.34
C THR A 335 19.02 -1.32 1.35
N ARG A 336 18.65 -0.64 0.25
CA ARG A 336 18.64 0.83 0.21
C ARG A 336 17.61 1.43 1.16
N THR A 337 16.44 0.82 1.25
CA THR A 337 15.40 1.22 2.21
C THR A 337 15.91 1.13 3.65
N LEU A 338 16.51 0.00 4.03
CA LEU A 338 17.11 -0.17 5.35
C LEU A 338 18.16 0.90 5.64
N GLN A 339 19.07 1.14 4.69
CA GLN A 339 20.12 2.16 4.82
C GLN A 339 19.54 3.57 4.96
N ALA A 340 18.56 3.94 4.14
CA ALA A 340 17.92 5.25 4.19
C ALA A 340 17.21 5.46 5.53
N MET A 341 16.43 4.48 5.98
CA MET A 341 15.72 4.55 7.27
C MET A 341 16.68 4.66 8.46
N LEU A 342 17.78 3.90 8.47
CA LEU A 342 18.84 4.00 9.49
C LEU A 342 19.49 5.39 9.47
N ALA A 343 19.79 5.95 8.30
CA ALA A 343 20.35 7.29 8.14
C ALA A 343 19.40 8.38 8.65
N ARG A 344 18.08 8.14 8.63
CA ARG A 344 17.06 9.02 9.23
C ARG A 344 16.87 8.82 10.72
N GLY A 345 17.59 7.89 11.35
CA GLY A 345 17.57 7.64 12.79
C GLY A 345 16.60 6.54 13.24
N ALA A 346 16.12 5.69 12.33
CA ALA A 346 15.36 4.51 12.75
C ALA A 346 16.23 3.59 13.60
N SER A 347 15.70 3.13 14.75
CA SER A 347 16.45 2.33 15.73
C SER A 347 15.98 0.88 15.85
N ASP A 348 14.72 0.59 15.48
CA ASP A 348 14.13 -0.75 15.63
C ASP A 348 13.66 -1.30 14.28
N ILE A 349 14.61 -1.43 13.36
CA ILE A 349 14.39 -1.98 12.03
C ILE A 349 15.43 -3.07 11.72
N SER A 350 15.00 -4.08 10.95
CA SER A 350 15.89 -5.13 10.46
C SER A 350 15.46 -5.66 9.10
N LEU A 351 16.40 -6.27 8.37
CA LEU A 351 16.16 -7.01 7.14
C LEU A 351 16.62 -8.44 7.35
N THR A 352 15.72 -9.39 7.16
CA THR A 352 15.96 -10.82 7.23
C THR A 352 15.98 -11.40 5.82
N ASP A 353 17.02 -12.19 5.53
CA ASP A 353 17.15 -12.86 4.24
C ASP A 353 16.30 -14.13 4.18
N CYS A 354 15.68 -14.36 3.04
CA CYS A 354 15.09 -15.65 2.70
C CYS A 354 16.21 -16.68 2.47
N VAL A 355 16.11 -17.84 3.10
CA VAL A 355 17.11 -18.92 2.99
C VAL A 355 16.70 -20.02 1.99
N ALA A 356 15.60 -19.84 1.23
CA ALA A 356 15.24 -20.74 0.12
C ALA A 356 16.35 -20.75 -0.95
N LEU A 357 16.49 -21.85 -1.68
CA LEU A 357 17.47 -22.00 -2.75
C LEU A 357 16.78 -22.45 -4.05
N PRO A 358 16.70 -21.58 -5.08
CA PRO A 358 17.05 -20.15 -5.04
C PRO A 358 16.07 -19.34 -4.17
N SER A 359 16.54 -18.24 -3.57
CA SER A 359 15.72 -17.29 -2.79
C SER A 359 14.93 -16.35 -3.70
N SER A 360 14.18 -16.95 -4.64
CA SER A 360 13.39 -16.24 -5.65
C SER A 360 12.13 -15.60 -5.05
N HIS A 361 11.55 -14.64 -5.79
CA HIS A 361 10.35 -13.89 -5.34
C HIS A 361 9.21 -14.80 -4.84
N LYS A 362 8.80 -15.77 -5.66
CA LYS A 362 7.73 -16.70 -5.28
C LYS A 362 8.20 -17.81 -4.33
N GLY A 363 9.48 -18.22 -4.42
CA GLY A 363 10.07 -19.26 -3.57
C GLY A 363 10.16 -18.84 -2.11
N CYS A 364 10.24 -17.54 -1.84
CA CYS A 364 10.34 -16.98 -0.48
C CYS A 364 8.99 -16.77 0.23
N VAL A 365 7.85 -16.86 -0.47
CA VAL A 365 6.53 -16.60 0.13
C VAL A 365 6.24 -17.49 1.34
N PRO A 366 6.49 -18.83 1.33
CA PRO A 366 6.22 -19.67 2.50
C PRO A 366 7.05 -19.27 3.72
N GLN A 367 8.33 -18.90 3.53
CA GLN A 367 9.20 -18.47 4.61
C GLN A 367 8.81 -17.07 5.13
N PHE A 368 8.38 -16.17 4.23
CA PHE A 368 7.84 -14.88 4.65
C PHE A 368 6.62 -15.02 5.54
N LEU A 369 5.68 -15.91 5.17
CA LEU A 369 4.48 -16.15 5.98
C LEU A 369 4.83 -16.70 7.37
N ALA A 370 5.79 -17.63 7.46
CA ALA A 370 6.28 -18.13 8.73
C ALA A 370 6.93 -17.01 9.56
N PHE A 371 7.86 -16.26 8.97
CA PHE A 371 8.55 -15.14 9.60
C PHE A 371 7.57 -14.08 10.12
N MET A 372 6.59 -13.69 9.31
CA MET A 372 5.56 -12.74 9.68
C MET A 372 4.75 -13.22 10.90
N LEU A 373 4.31 -14.49 10.88
CA LEU A 373 3.53 -15.05 11.99
C LEU A 373 4.34 -15.14 13.27
N ASP A 374 5.61 -15.53 13.20
CA ASP A 374 6.52 -15.59 14.36
C ASP A 374 6.74 -14.19 14.97
N GLU A 375 6.98 -13.18 14.13
CA GLU A 375 7.16 -11.78 14.56
C GLU A 375 5.90 -11.22 15.24
N PHE A 376 4.73 -11.60 14.75
CA PHE A 376 3.47 -11.14 15.34
C PHE A 376 3.10 -11.94 16.58
N ALA A 377 3.25 -13.26 16.57
CA ALA A 377 2.95 -14.11 17.74
C ALA A 377 3.79 -13.75 18.96
N ALA A 378 5.04 -13.31 18.76
CA ALA A 378 5.91 -12.82 19.85
C ALA A 378 5.35 -11.57 20.57
N ARG A 379 4.37 -10.86 19.97
CA ARG A 379 3.83 -9.59 20.48
C ARG A 379 2.32 -9.61 20.68
N ALA A 380 1.61 -10.45 19.93
CA ALA A 380 0.15 -10.51 19.93
C ALA A 380 -0.39 -11.08 21.25
N GLN A 381 -1.50 -10.52 21.69
CA GLN A 381 -2.29 -11.00 22.82
C GLN A 381 -3.68 -11.38 22.35
N ASP A 382 -4.39 -12.20 23.14
CA ASP A 382 -5.78 -12.59 22.87
C ASP A 382 -6.00 -13.34 21.53
N LEU A 383 -5.05 -14.16 21.11
CA LEU A 383 -5.17 -15.03 19.93
C LEU A 383 -6.12 -16.21 20.18
#